data_1793a76701f59ec283ccb3c049e636e4
#
_entry.id   1793a76701f59ec283ccb3c049e636e4
#
_cell.length_a   1.000
_cell.length_b   1.000
_cell.length_c   1.000
_cell.angle_alpha   90.00
_cell.angle_beta   90.00
_cell.angle_gamma   90.00
#
_symmetry.space_group_name_H-M   'P 1'
#
loop_
_entity.id
_entity.type
_entity.pdbx_description
1 polymer ?
#
loop_
_entity_poly.entity_id
_entity_poly.type
_entity_poly.pdbx_seq_one_letter_code
_entity_poly.pdbx_strand_id
1 'polypeptide(L)' 'MIDQIKRFKYAQPFEPFEIELSSGSVWRIKTPDFVIVDEFGQGRIAVLNDDHTFSTVRGSHVVRVGIARAA' A
#
# COMPACT_ATOMS: atom_id res chain seq x y z
N MET A 1 -9.20 -4.08 4.83
CA MET A 1 -8.16 -3.13 4.38
C MET A 1 -7.66 -3.39 2.97
N ILE A 2 -7.61 -4.63 2.54
CA ILE A 2 -7.18 -4.96 1.16
C ILE A 2 -8.04 -4.24 0.12
N ASP A 3 -9.36 -4.19 0.32
CA ASP A 3 -10.26 -3.53 -0.63
C ASP A 3 -9.99 -2.03 -0.72
N GLN A 4 -9.64 -1.39 0.38
CA GLN A 4 -9.31 0.03 0.38
C GLN A 4 -8.01 0.29 -0.37
N ILE A 5 -7.00 -0.58 -0.20
CA ILE A 5 -5.75 -0.46 -0.93
C ILE A 5 -5.99 -0.62 -2.43
N LYS A 6 -6.84 -1.57 -2.83
CA LYS A 6 -7.20 -1.75 -4.24
C LYS A 6 -7.88 -0.51 -4.81
N ARG A 7 -8.76 0.13 -4.04
CA ARG A 7 -9.43 1.36 -4.49
C ARG A 7 -8.42 2.46 -4.77
N PHE A 8 -7.43 2.64 -3.90
CA PHE A 8 -6.40 3.65 -4.13
C PHE A 8 -5.49 3.27 -5.29
N LYS A 9 -5.12 1.98 -5.40
CA LYS A 9 -4.24 1.51 -6.47
C LYS A 9 -4.85 1.72 -7.84
N TYR A 10 -6.15 1.43 -7.99
CA TYR A 10 -6.83 1.49 -9.28
C TYR A 10 -7.65 2.77 -9.49
N ALA A 11 -7.47 3.77 -8.64
CA ALA A 11 -8.17 5.06 -8.78
C ALA A 11 -7.77 5.76 -10.08
N GLN A 12 -8.76 6.42 -10.71
CA GLN A 12 -8.57 7.17 -11.94
C GLN A 12 -9.05 8.61 -11.75
N PRO A 13 -8.16 9.61 -11.74
CA PRO A 13 -6.70 9.49 -11.84
C PRO A 13 -6.09 8.93 -10.56
N PHE A 14 -4.91 8.31 -10.70
CA PHE A 14 -4.19 7.83 -9.54
C PHE A 14 -3.66 8.99 -8.71
N GLU A 15 -3.81 8.89 -7.39
CA GLU A 15 -3.19 9.82 -6.44
C GLU A 15 -2.28 9.04 -5.50
N PRO A 16 -1.08 9.55 -5.19
CA PRO A 16 -0.22 8.91 -4.19
C PRO A 16 -0.96 8.72 -2.87
N PHE A 17 -0.73 7.58 -2.24
CA PHE A 17 -1.40 7.27 -0.98
C PHE A 17 -0.42 6.64 0.00
N GLU A 18 -0.85 6.51 1.25
CA GLU A 18 -0.05 5.98 2.34
C GLU A 18 -0.73 4.78 2.95
N ILE A 19 0.09 3.80 3.34
CA ILE A 19 -0.35 2.64 4.10
C ILE A 19 0.36 2.71 5.45
N GLU A 20 -0.41 2.79 6.52
CA GLU A 20 0.12 2.80 7.87
C GLU A 20 -0.03 1.41 8.49
N LEU A 21 1.06 0.91 9.07
CA LEU A 21 1.09 -0.41 9.68
C LEU A 21 0.96 -0.32 11.19
N SER A 22 0.56 -1.42 11.81
CA SER A 22 0.43 -1.50 13.27
C SER A 22 1.74 -1.27 14.00
N SER A 23 2.87 -1.47 13.33
CA SER A 23 4.19 -1.17 13.88
C SER A 23 4.50 0.33 13.97
N GLY A 24 3.66 1.18 13.34
CA GLY A 24 3.91 2.60 13.22
C GLY A 24 4.60 3.01 11.92
N SER A 25 5.08 2.04 11.14
CA SER A 25 5.68 2.34 9.85
C SER A 25 4.63 2.86 8.87
N VAL A 26 5.04 3.82 8.03
CA VAL A 26 4.19 4.37 6.98
C VAL A 26 4.87 4.14 5.65
N TRP A 27 4.15 3.48 4.75
CA TRP A 27 4.62 3.25 3.39
C TRP A 27 3.92 4.20 2.43
N ARG A 28 4.69 4.97 1.67
CA ARG A 28 4.15 5.90 0.67
C ARG A 28 4.19 5.25 -0.70
N ILE A 29 3.05 5.18 -1.35
CA ILE A 29 2.89 4.59 -2.68
C ILE A 29 2.81 5.72 -3.69
N LYS A 30 3.88 5.91 -4.45
CA LYS A 30 4.01 7.03 -5.40
C LYS A 30 3.34 6.73 -6.73
N THR A 31 3.33 5.47 -7.15
CA THR A 31 2.68 5.03 -8.39
C THR A 31 1.99 3.69 -8.15
N PRO A 32 1.01 3.31 -8.98
CA PRO A 32 0.31 2.04 -8.79
C PRO A 32 1.24 0.82 -8.86
N ASP A 33 2.35 0.93 -9.59
CA ASP A 33 3.29 -0.18 -9.77
C ASP A 33 4.11 -0.47 -8.51
N PHE A 34 4.09 0.42 -7.52
CA PHE A 34 4.87 0.26 -6.30
C PHE A 34 4.18 -0.61 -5.26
N VAL A 35 2.94 -1.01 -5.50
CA VAL A 35 2.20 -1.88 -4.57
C VAL A 35 1.58 -3.05 -5.34
N ILE A 36 1.77 -4.24 -4.79
CA ILE A 36 1.15 -5.46 -5.30
C ILE A 36 0.19 -5.95 -4.22
N VAL A 37 -1.08 -6.06 -4.58
CA VAL A 37 -2.09 -6.59 -3.68
C VAL A 37 -2.31 -8.05 -4.06
N ASP A 38 -2.28 -8.91 -3.06
CA ASP A 38 -2.43 -10.36 -3.27
C ASP A 38 -3.79 -10.69 -3.84
N GLU A 39 -3.81 -11.07 -5.09
CA GLU A 39 -5.03 -11.43 -5.80
C GLU A 39 -5.47 -12.88 -5.54
N PHE A 40 -4.66 -13.63 -4.83
CA PHE A 40 -4.98 -15.03 -4.50
C PHE A 40 -5.68 -15.18 -3.15
N GLY A 41 -6.09 -14.08 -2.54
CA GLY A 41 -6.89 -14.12 -1.31
C GLY A 41 -6.13 -14.47 -0.05
N GLN A 42 -4.79 -14.40 -0.05
CA GLN A 42 -3.99 -14.68 1.13
C GLN A 42 -3.77 -13.45 2.03
N GLY A 43 -4.28 -12.30 1.58
CA GLY A 43 -4.26 -11.09 2.40
C GLY A 43 -2.89 -10.46 2.57
N ARG A 44 -1.98 -10.68 1.63
CA ARG A 44 -0.64 -10.10 1.68
C ARG A 44 -0.52 -8.91 0.73
N ILE A 45 0.36 -8.00 1.10
CA ILE A 45 0.66 -6.81 0.32
C ILE A 45 2.16 -6.74 0.18
N ALA A 46 2.65 -6.50 -1.04
CA ALA A 46 4.06 -6.26 -1.30
C ALA A 46 4.24 -4.84 -1.79
N VAL A 47 5.26 -4.16 -1.29
CA VAL A 47 5.57 -2.78 -1.68
C VAL A 47 7.00 -2.74 -2.16
N LEU A 48 7.22 -2.08 -3.30
CA LEU A 48 8.55 -1.86 -3.84
C LEU A 48 9.17 -0.65 -3.14
N ASN A 49 10.34 -0.85 -2.56
CA ASN A 49 11.09 0.20 -1.89
C ASN A 49 11.99 0.94 -2.89
N ASP A 50 12.47 2.12 -2.48
CA ASP A 50 13.33 2.95 -3.34
C ASP A 50 14.66 2.28 -3.67
N ASP A 51 15.12 1.34 -2.85
CA ASP A 51 16.36 0.59 -3.06
C ASP A 51 16.17 -0.67 -3.89
N HIS A 52 15.01 -0.81 -4.56
CA HIS A 52 14.65 -1.95 -5.39
C HIS A 52 14.43 -3.26 -4.61
N THR A 53 14.22 -3.17 -3.31
CA THR A 53 13.81 -4.34 -2.51
C THR A 53 12.29 -4.31 -2.33
N PHE A 54 11.71 -5.46 -1.97
CA PHE A 54 10.29 -5.55 -1.66
C PHE A 54 10.10 -5.74 -0.16
N SER A 55 9.11 -5.06 0.38
CA SER A 55 8.62 -5.32 1.73
C SER A 55 7.24 -5.96 1.62
N THR A 56 6.99 -6.98 2.43
CA THR A 56 5.69 -7.65 2.44
C THR A 56 5.09 -7.59 3.83
N VAL A 57 3.75 -7.54 3.88
CA VAL A 57 3.02 -7.51 5.13
C VAL A 57 1.65 -8.14 4.90
N ARG A 58 1.06 -8.69 5.94
CA ARG A 58 -0.33 -9.15 5.88
C ARG A 58 -1.26 -7.95 5.99
N GLY A 59 -2.38 -8.00 5.28
CA GLY A 59 -3.39 -6.95 5.34
C GLY A 59 -3.90 -6.68 6.75
N SER A 60 -3.89 -7.69 7.63
CA SER A 60 -4.29 -7.53 9.02
C SER A 60 -3.38 -6.60 9.82
N HIS A 61 -2.18 -6.33 9.34
CA HIS A 61 -1.25 -5.39 9.97
C HIS A 61 -1.43 -3.95 9.49
N VAL A 62 -2.31 -3.72 8.52
CA VAL A 62 -2.62 -2.39 8.03
C VAL A 62 -3.67 -1.77 8.94
N VAL A 63 -3.39 -0.59 9.47
CA VAL A 63 -4.32 0.11 10.36
C VAL A 63 -4.96 1.33 9.68
N ARG A 64 -4.35 1.85 8.61
CA ARG A 64 -4.89 3.00 7.90
C ARG A 64 -4.38 3.04 6.46
N VAL A 65 -5.25 3.42 5.55
CA VAL A 65 -4.90 3.75 4.17
C VAL A 65 -5.50 5.11 3.87
N GLY A 66 -4.74 6.03 3.32
CA GLY A 66 -5.23 7.37 3.02
C GLY A 66 -4.37 8.10 2.01
N ILE A 67 -4.85 9.24 1.55
CA ILE A 67 -4.12 10.07 0.60
C ILE A 67 -2.81 10.53 1.24
N ALA A 68 -1.71 10.42 0.48
CA ALA A 68 -0.41 10.90 0.94
C ALA A 68 -0.43 12.41 1.01
N ARG A 69 -0.07 12.95 2.17
CA ARG A 69 0.04 14.40 2.33
C ARG A 69 1.44 14.84 1.93
N ALA A 70 1.51 15.98 1.25
CA ALA A 70 2.79 16.61 0.99
C ALA A 70 3.39 16.99 2.34
N ALA A 71 4.62 16.58 2.55
CA ALA A 71 5.34 16.91 3.77
C ALA A 71 5.67 18.39 3.80
#